data_171b43728cae01a4ab64f2e0a767a993
#
_entry.id   171b43728cae01a4ab64f2e0a767a993
#
_cell.length_a   1.000
_cell.length_b   1.000
_cell.length_c   1.000
_cell.angle_alpha   90.00
_cell.angle_beta   90.00
_cell.angle_gamma   90.00
#
_symmetry.space_group_name_H-M   'P 1'
#
loop_
_entity.id
_entity.type
_entity.pdbx_description
1 polymer ?
#
loop_
_entity_poly.entity_id
_entity_poly.type
_entity_poly.pdbx_seq_one_letter_code
_entity_poly.pdbx_strand_id
1 'polypeptide(L)'
;VLALAALVLPVRVAAQQPPPPPAPPDSGTIGVFLDCQTWVGCDLDHARREIPYVNWMRDRRDADVHVLVTAQETGGGGYETTLTFIGLRRFAEQADTLRHVSRNTDTDAEIREEVTRLLKLGLTRFLLRTGVAPRLDLAYRPPAEGAQLAASPASDPWNFWTFRIRAGGYFSGERQQSSRSLNGSVSANRTTDALKIELGLYGNASRGAFTLSDSSEYVSTSESYSADLLTVWSLGDHWSLGGTASADRSTYSNLDLGIFAGPAIEYDIFPYGESTRKKLTVMYSVELAYFNYEEITVTGRMSETRPRHRLQIGAQVQQPWGQIFGSVSGTQYLYDPSVHRIDTFAGFTFRIFRGLELNVFGSFARIKDQFGLPAEGLSDEEILLQRRALETDYRYSTNFSLSYRFGSKFANVVNPRMGGGSFMIMF
;
A
#
# COMPACT_ATOMS: atom_id res chain seq x y z
N VAL A 1 9.16 61.36 -31.24
CA VAL A 1 7.90 61.02 -30.55
C VAL A 1 6.94 60.50 -31.62
N LEU A 2 6.90 59.19 -31.86
CA LEU A 2 5.96 58.50 -32.74
C LEU A 2 5.06 57.65 -31.89
N ALA A 3 3.78 58.00 -31.80
CA ALA A 3 2.76 57.23 -31.12
C ALA A 3 2.22 56.15 -32.09
N LEU A 4 2.44 54.88 -31.73
CA LEU A 4 1.82 53.76 -32.40
C LEU A 4 0.44 53.53 -31.77
N ALA A 5 -0.62 53.86 -32.49
CA ALA A 5 -1.99 53.53 -32.14
C ALA A 5 -2.28 52.10 -32.56
N ALA A 6 -2.37 51.20 -31.60
CA ALA A 6 -2.80 49.82 -31.83
C ALA A 6 -4.33 49.75 -31.97
N LEU A 7 -4.79 49.45 -33.17
CA LEU A 7 -6.22 49.19 -33.48
C LEU A 7 -6.61 47.83 -32.92
N VAL A 8 -7.27 47.78 -31.75
CA VAL A 8 -7.85 46.57 -31.19
C VAL A 8 -9.23 46.36 -31.84
N LEU A 9 -9.30 45.46 -32.81
CA LEU A 9 -10.57 44.95 -33.34
C LEU A 9 -11.21 44.00 -32.33
N PRO A 10 -12.48 44.17 -31.95
CA PRO A 10 -13.15 43.23 -31.07
C PRO A 10 -13.43 41.91 -31.83
N VAL A 11 -12.66 40.89 -31.53
CA VAL A 11 -13.00 39.52 -31.95
C VAL A 11 -14.23 39.09 -31.14
N ARG A 12 -15.38 39.08 -31.82
CA ARG A 12 -16.57 38.42 -31.24
C ARG A 12 -16.31 36.90 -31.19
N VAL A 13 -15.86 36.42 -30.06
CA VAL A 13 -15.90 35.01 -29.75
C VAL A 13 -17.37 34.63 -29.62
N ALA A 14 -17.91 33.94 -30.62
CA ALA A 14 -19.21 33.30 -30.50
C ALA A 14 -19.10 32.30 -29.32
N ALA A 15 -19.76 32.61 -28.22
CA ALA A 15 -19.86 31.68 -27.09
C ALA A 15 -20.55 30.41 -27.64
N GLN A 16 -19.77 29.34 -27.82
CA GLN A 16 -20.35 28.05 -28.11
C GLN A 16 -21.26 27.72 -26.92
N GLN A 17 -22.55 27.55 -27.19
CA GLN A 17 -23.48 27.03 -26.17
C GLN A 17 -22.86 25.76 -25.56
N PRO A 18 -22.81 25.63 -24.24
CA PRO A 18 -22.39 24.40 -23.64
C PRO A 18 -23.20 23.25 -24.23
N PRO A 19 -22.59 22.11 -24.54
CA PRO A 19 -23.31 20.96 -25.05
C PRO A 19 -24.51 20.69 -24.15
N PRO A 20 -25.67 20.34 -24.69
CA PRO A 20 -26.86 20.06 -23.90
C PRO A 20 -26.48 19.02 -22.81
N PRO A 21 -27.03 19.16 -21.60
CA PRO A 21 -26.78 18.18 -20.56
C PRO A 21 -27.12 16.80 -21.12
N PRO A 22 -26.28 15.77 -20.85
CA PRO A 22 -26.53 14.41 -21.32
C PRO A 22 -27.96 14.03 -20.95
N ALA A 23 -28.69 13.47 -21.90
CA ALA A 23 -30.07 13.05 -21.73
C ALA A 23 -30.22 12.27 -20.42
N PRO A 24 -31.32 12.44 -19.68
CA PRO A 24 -31.55 11.67 -18.47
C PRO A 24 -31.38 10.18 -18.83
N PRO A 25 -30.66 9.40 -17.97
CA PRO A 25 -30.34 8.02 -18.27
C PRO A 25 -31.63 7.28 -18.63
N ASP A 26 -31.58 6.61 -19.78
CA ASP A 26 -32.67 5.72 -20.22
C ASP A 26 -33.02 4.83 -19.02
N SER A 27 -34.30 4.80 -18.63
CA SER A 27 -34.81 4.05 -17.45
C SER A 27 -34.55 2.54 -17.51
N GLY A 28 -33.83 2.09 -18.52
CA GLY A 28 -33.47 0.72 -18.84
C GLY A 28 -32.12 0.21 -18.34
N THR A 29 -31.24 1.05 -17.78
CA THR A 29 -29.92 0.60 -17.31
C THR A 29 -29.74 0.76 -15.79
N ILE A 30 -28.62 0.24 -15.26
CA ILE A 30 -28.28 0.31 -13.83
C ILE A 30 -27.29 1.42 -13.53
N GLY A 31 -27.40 2.02 -12.33
CA GLY A 31 -26.37 2.87 -11.73
C GLY A 31 -25.31 2.03 -11.02
N VAL A 32 -24.04 2.20 -11.36
CA VAL A 32 -22.92 1.46 -10.78
C VAL A 32 -21.96 2.41 -10.08
N PHE A 33 -21.65 2.15 -8.83
CA PHE A 33 -20.57 2.80 -8.10
C PHE A 33 -19.38 1.86 -7.99
N LEU A 34 -18.27 2.17 -8.66
CA LEU A 34 -17.02 1.44 -8.58
C LEU A 34 -16.15 2.03 -7.48
N ASP A 35 -15.83 1.22 -6.50
CA ASP A 35 -15.07 1.55 -5.32
C ASP A 35 -13.70 0.86 -5.33
N CYS A 36 -12.71 1.56 -5.88
CA CYS A 36 -11.34 1.06 -5.91
C CYS A 36 -10.66 1.32 -4.56
N GLN A 37 -10.61 0.31 -3.69
CA GLN A 37 -9.79 0.33 -2.47
C GLN A 37 -8.41 -0.31 -2.69
N THR A 38 -8.00 -0.40 -3.93
CA THR A 38 -6.69 -0.83 -4.39
C THR A 38 -6.36 -0.11 -5.69
N TRP A 39 -5.09 0.09 -5.94
CA TRP A 39 -4.60 0.56 -7.24
C TRP A 39 -4.40 -0.59 -8.24
N VAL A 40 -4.42 -1.85 -7.76
CA VAL A 40 -4.17 -3.04 -8.59
C VAL A 40 -5.34 -3.29 -9.53
N GLY A 41 -5.13 -3.00 -10.81
CA GLY A 41 -6.09 -3.29 -11.89
C GLY A 41 -7.40 -2.50 -11.86
N CYS A 42 -7.65 -1.66 -10.85
CA CYS A 42 -8.87 -0.88 -10.73
C CYS A 42 -8.69 0.51 -11.39
N ASP A 43 -9.12 0.62 -12.64
CA ASP A 43 -9.06 1.85 -13.43
C ASP A 43 -10.47 2.27 -13.85
N LEU A 44 -10.99 3.33 -13.20
CA LEU A 44 -12.34 3.82 -13.43
C LEU A 44 -12.54 4.38 -14.84
N ASP A 45 -11.51 5.02 -15.40
CA ASP A 45 -11.62 5.60 -16.74
C ASP A 45 -11.57 4.53 -17.84
N HIS A 46 -10.81 3.46 -17.59
CA HIS A 46 -10.84 2.27 -18.43
C HIS A 46 -12.20 1.56 -18.35
N ALA A 47 -12.70 1.32 -17.14
CA ALA A 47 -14.01 0.71 -16.93
C ALA A 47 -15.15 1.49 -17.59
N ARG A 48 -15.12 2.82 -17.54
CA ARG A 48 -16.11 3.70 -18.23
C ARG A 48 -16.11 3.53 -19.74
N ARG A 49 -14.94 3.40 -20.34
CA ARG A 49 -14.81 3.20 -21.80
C ARG A 49 -15.26 1.82 -22.22
N GLU A 50 -14.89 0.82 -21.43
CA GLU A 50 -15.15 -0.59 -21.74
C GLU A 50 -16.57 -1.06 -21.41
N ILE A 51 -17.26 -0.35 -20.49
CA ILE A 51 -18.62 -0.69 -20.04
C ILE A 51 -19.52 0.55 -20.16
N PRO A 52 -19.81 1.02 -21.40
CA PRO A 52 -20.58 2.23 -21.63
C PRO A 52 -22.09 2.06 -21.41
N TYR A 53 -22.57 0.82 -21.25
CA TYR A 53 -23.98 0.46 -21.13
C TYR A 53 -24.51 0.49 -19.69
N VAL A 54 -23.72 1.00 -18.73
CA VAL A 54 -24.14 1.30 -17.34
C VAL A 54 -23.97 2.78 -17.04
N ASN A 55 -24.67 3.27 -16.03
CA ASN A 55 -24.45 4.63 -15.52
C ASN A 55 -23.47 4.61 -14.35
N TRP A 56 -22.28 5.13 -14.56
CA TRP A 56 -21.28 5.26 -13.53
C TRP A 56 -21.65 6.38 -12.56
N MET A 57 -21.83 6.03 -11.28
CA MET A 57 -22.24 6.95 -10.23
C MET A 57 -21.01 7.42 -9.44
N ARG A 58 -21.05 8.67 -8.95
CA ARG A 58 -20.00 9.24 -8.10
C ARG A 58 -20.15 8.88 -6.63
N ASP A 59 -21.36 8.49 -6.23
CA ASP A 59 -21.67 8.13 -4.86
C ASP A 59 -22.50 6.85 -4.84
N ARG A 60 -22.16 5.96 -3.88
CA ARG A 60 -22.86 4.67 -3.73
C ARG A 60 -24.35 4.83 -3.46
N ARG A 61 -24.76 5.93 -2.83
CA ARG A 61 -26.18 6.19 -2.50
C ARG A 61 -27.03 6.44 -3.73
N ASP A 62 -26.40 6.83 -4.83
CA ASP A 62 -27.08 7.02 -6.11
C ASP A 62 -27.07 5.76 -6.99
N ALA A 63 -26.27 4.76 -6.61
CA ALA A 63 -26.09 3.55 -7.39
C ALA A 63 -27.15 2.47 -7.09
N ASP A 64 -27.37 1.59 -8.05
CA ASP A 64 -28.12 0.35 -7.90
C ASP A 64 -27.19 -0.82 -7.52
N VAL A 65 -25.92 -0.73 -7.90
CA VAL A 65 -24.88 -1.72 -7.59
C VAL A 65 -23.62 -0.99 -7.10
N HIS A 66 -23.10 -1.41 -5.98
CA HIS A 66 -21.80 -1.00 -5.46
C HIS A 66 -20.79 -2.13 -5.71
N VAL A 67 -19.76 -1.87 -6.48
CA VAL A 67 -18.67 -2.81 -6.72
C VAL A 67 -17.46 -2.38 -5.91
N LEU A 68 -17.14 -3.15 -4.88
CA LEU A 68 -15.97 -2.95 -4.03
C LEU A 68 -14.82 -3.80 -4.58
N VAL A 69 -13.72 -3.16 -4.95
CA VAL A 69 -12.51 -3.83 -5.45
C VAL A 69 -11.41 -3.73 -4.41
N THR A 70 -10.94 -4.89 -3.97
CA THR A 70 -9.84 -5.02 -3.00
C THR A 70 -8.76 -5.92 -3.59
N ALA A 71 -7.51 -5.78 -3.14
CA ALA A 71 -6.44 -6.68 -3.54
C ALA A 71 -5.52 -7.01 -2.37
N GLN A 72 -4.93 -8.20 -2.41
CA GLN A 72 -3.94 -8.69 -1.47
C GLN A 72 -2.79 -9.32 -2.25
N GLU A 73 -1.56 -9.04 -1.86
CA GLU A 73 -0.38 -9.67 -2.45
C GLU A 73 -0.39 -11.18 -2.12
N THR A 74 -0.10 -12.00 -3.13
CA THR A 74 0.02 -13.45 -2.98
C THR A 74 1.47 -13.83 -2.65
N GLY A 75 1.66 -15.00 -2.05
CA GLY A 75 3.00 -15.52 -1.80
C GLY A 75 3.85 -15.72 -3.07
N GLY A 76 3.22 -15.79 -4.24
CA GLY A 76 3.87 -15.83 -5.54
C GLY A 76 4.29 -14.46 -6.08
N GLY A 77 4.03 -13.37 -5.36
CA GLY A 77 4.37 -12.00 -5.76
C GLY A 77 3.41 -11.37 -6.77
N GLY A 78 2.29 -12.02 -7.09
CA GLY A 78 1.13 -11.45 -7.78
C GLY A 78 0.10 -10.91 -6.80
N TYR A 79 -1.13 -10.69 -7.26
CA TYR A 79 -2.22 -10.18 -6.44
C TYR A 79 -3.48 -11.04 -6.57
N GLU A 80 -4.12 -11.35 -5.44
CA GLU A 80 -5.52 -11.78 -5.43
C GLU A 80 -6.40 -10.54 -5.40
N THR A 81 -7.08 -10.25 -6.52
CA THR A 81 -8.04 -9.16 -6.63
C THR A 81 -9.45 -9.70 -6.43
N THR A 82 -10.17 -9.12 -5.48
CA THR A 82 -11.54 -9.50 -5.12
C THR A 82 -12.50 -8.38 -5.51
N LEU A 83 -13.49 -8.69 -6.35
CA LEU A 83 -14.59 -7.82 -6.71
C LEU A 83 -15.85 -8.27 -5.98
N THR A 84 -16.33 -7.47 -5.05
CA THR A 84 -17.58 -7.73 -4.33
C THR A 84 -18.69 -6.85 -4.90
N PHE A 85 -19.68 -7.46 -5.51
CA PHE A 85 -20.85 -6.81 -6.07
C PHE A 85 -21.95 -6.77 -5.00
N ILE A 86 -22.33 -5.60 -4.56
CA ILE A 86 -23.32 -5.36 -3.51
C ILE A 86 -24.51 -4.66 -4.16
N GLY A 87 -25.61 -5.37 -4.27
CA GLY A 87 -26.87 -4.79 -4.75
C GLY A 87 -27.40 -3.76 -3.77
N LEU A 88 -27.94 -2.66 -4.30
CA LEU A 88 -28.57 -1.60 -3.55
C LEU A 88 -29.99 -1.38 -4.09
N ARG A 89 -30.83 -0.71 -3.32
CA ARG A 89 -32.21 -0.38 -3.72
C ARG A 89 -32.98 -1.63 -4.21
N ARG A 90 -33.38 -1.67 -5.49
CA ARG A 90 -34.11 -2.79 -6.09
C ARG A 90 -33.32 -4.11 -6.14
N PHE A 91 -32.01 -4.08 -5.91
CA PHE A 91 -31.11 -5.23 -5.87
C PHE A 91 -30.55 -5.54 -4.47
N ALA A 92 -31.11 -4.97 -3.40
CA ALA A 92 -30.56 -5.03 -2.04
C ALA A 92 -30.32 -6.46 -1.52
N GLU A 93 -31.04 -7.45 -2.02
CA GLU A 93 -30.89 -8.87 -1.63
C GLU A 93 -29.85 -9.64 -2.48
N GLN A 94 -29.22 -8.96 -3.45
CA GLN A 94 -28.28 -9.60 -4.35
C GLN A 94 -26.86 -9.19 -4.00
N ALA A 95 -26.02 -10.17 -3.78
CA ALA A 95 -24.57 -9.99 -3.64
C ALA A 95 -23.86 -11.10 -4.41
N ASP A 96 -22.68 -10.79 -4.92
CA ASP A 96 -21.80 -11.74 -5.58
C ASP A 96 -20.35 -11.36 -5.35
N THR A 97 -19.43 -12.32 -5.49
CA THR A 97 -18.00 -12.06 -5.33
C THR A 97 -17.24 -12.84 -6.38
N LEU A 98 -16.45 -12.14 -7.17
CA LEU A 98 -15.52 -12.72 -8.13
C LEU A 98 -14.08 -12.44 -7.69
N ARG A 99 -13.19 -13.39 -7.94
CA ARG A 99 -11.77 -13.29 -7.60
C ARG A 99 -10.91 -13.58 -8.82
N HIS A 100 -9.78 -12.93 -8.88
CA HIS A 100 -8.73 -13.19 -9.85
C HIS A 100 -7.37 -13.18 -9.15
N VAL A 101 -6.53 -14.15 -9.50
CA VAL A 101 -5.14 -14.20 -9.01
C VAL A 101 -4.23 -13.91 -10.19
N SER A 102 -3.55 -12.77 -10.15
CA SER A 102 -2.54 -12.41 -11.15
C SER A 102 -1.21 -13.08 -10.84
N ARG A 103 -0.40 -13.27 -11.89
CA ARG A 103 1.00 -13.70 -11.75
C ARG A 103 1.90 -12.49 -11.48
N ASN A 104 3.05 -12.74 -10.90
CA ASN A 104 4.08 -11.70 -10.69
C ASN A 104 4.67 -11.14 -11.99
N THR A 105 4.44 -11.81 -13.13
CA THR A 105 4.87 -11.41 -14.47
C THR A 105 3.80 -10.66 -15.25
N ASP A 106 2.57 -10.63 -14.76
CA ASP A 106 1.47 -9.93 -15.44
C ASP A 106 1.71 -8.43 -15.36
N THR A 107 1.52 -7.74 -16.45
CA THR A 107 1.61 -6.29 -16.53
C THR A 107 0.38 -5.63 -15.93
N ASP A 108 0.47 -4.36 -15.53
CA ASP A 108 -0.67 -3.59 -15.04
C ASP A 108 -1.81 -3.52 -16.07
N ALA A 109 -1.47 -3.56 -17.37
CA ALA A 109 -2.46 -3.60 -18.45
C ALA A 109 -3.24 -4.92 -18.47
N GLU A 110 -2.56 -6.06 -18.35
CA GLU A 110 -3.19 -7.37 -18.31
C GLU A 110 -4.07 -7.53 -17.08
N ILE A 111 -3.59 -7.10 -15.89
CA ILE A 111 -4.38 -7.14 -14.66
C ILE A 111 -5.62 -6.25 -14.80
N ARG A 112 -5.48 -5.05 -15.36
CA ARG A 112 -6.59 -4.12 -15.59
C ARG A 112 -7.64 -4.69 -16.56
N GLU A 113 -7.21 -5.31 -17.65
CA GLU A 113 -8.12 -5.96 -18.62
C GLU A 113 -8.89 -7.10 -17.95
N GLU A 114 -8.23 -7.91 -17.13
CA GLU A 114 -8.86 -9.03 -16.45
C GLU A 114 -9.84 -8.55 -15.38
N VAL A 115 -9.50 -7.55 -14.57
CA VAL A 115 -10.42 -6.90 -13.63
C VAL A 115 -11.64 -6.33 -14.37
N THR A 116 -11.44 -5.69 -15.51
CA THR A 116 -12.53 -5.16 -16.33
C THR A 116 -13.40 -6.28 -16.90
N ARG A 117 -12.81 -7.41 -17.31
CA ARG A 117 -13.56 -8.61 -17.72
C ARG A 117 -14.43 -9.15 -16.60
N LEU A 118 -13.90 -9.24 -15.38
CA LEU A 118 -14.67 -9.65 -14.20
C LEU A 118 -15.77 -8.65 -13.85
N LEU A 119 -15.53 -7.36 -14.01
CA LEU A 119 -16.57 -6.32 -13.87
C LEU A 119 -17.72 -6.57 -14.83
N LYS A 120 -17.43 -6.81 -16.12
CA LYS A 120 -18.44 -7.13 -17.14
C LYS A 120 -19.24 -8.36 -16.73
N LEU A 121 -18.55 -9.43 -16.30
CA LEU A 121 -19.17 -10.70 -15.92
C LEU A 121 -20.09 -10.56 -14.69
N GLY A 122 -19.59 -9.93 -13.61
CA GLY A 122 -20.38 -9.75 -12.38
C GLY A 122 -21.58 -8.81 -12.55
N LEU A 123 -21.44 -7.77 -13.37
CA LEU A 123 -22.55 -6.85 -13.68
C LEU A 123 -23.64 -7.49 -14.55
N THR A 124 -23.32 -8.52 -15.33
CA THR A 124 -24.29 -9.21 -16.18
C THR A 124 -25.50 -9.70 -15.40
N ARG A 125 -25.31 -10.23 -14.20
CA ARG A 125 -26.39 -10.70 -13.33
C ARG A 125 -27.44 -9.63 -13.02
N PHE A 126 -27.00 -8.39 -12.83
CA PHE A 126 -27.87 -7.24 -12.56
C PHE A 126 -28.49 -6.69 -13.86
N LEU A 127 -27.74 -6.72 -14.95
CA LEU A 127 -28.17 -6.21 -16.27
C LEU A 127 -29.24 -7.09 -16.91
N LEU A 128 -29.23 -8.42 -16.68
CA LEU A 128 -30.23 -9.35 -17.21
C LEU A 128 -31.67 -9.02 -16.75
N ARG A 129 -31.83 -8.20 -15.70
CA ARG A 129 -33.14 -7.75 -15.21
C ARG A 129 -33.50 -6.33 -15.67
N THR A 130 -32.84 -5.83 -16.67
CA THR A 130 -33.03 -4.47 -17.21
C THR A 130 -33.34 -4.49 -18.69
N GLY A 131 -33.70 -3.34 -19.25
CA GLY A 131 -33.92 -3.18 -20.69
C GLY A 131 -32.67 -3.33 -21.56
N VAL A 132 -31.49 -3.49 -20.95
CA VAL A 132 -30.21 -3.75 -21.65
C VAL A 132 -30.06 -5.25 -21.99
N ALA A 133 -30.73 -6.14 -21.26
CA ALA A 133 -30.60 -7.59 -21.42
C ALA A 133 -30.69 -8.10 -22.87
N PRO A 134 -31.66 -7.66 -23.72
CA PRO A 134 -31.76 -8.14 -25.09
C PRO A 134 -30.60 -7.73 -26.02
N ARG A 135 -29.72 -6.81 -25.54
CA ARG A 135 -28.57 -6.31 -26.29
C ARG A 135 -27.23 -6.88 -25.79
N LEU A 136 -27.28 -7.83 -24.84
CA LEU A 136 -26.10 -8.47 -24.28
C LEU A 136 -25.89 -9.85 -24.92
N ASP A 137 -24.72 -10.04 -25.51
CA ASP A 137 -24.26 -11.35 -25.98
C ASP A 137 -23.16 -11.88 -25.06
N LEU A 138 -23.28 -13.13 -24.65
CA LEU A 138 -22.27 -13.86 -23.90
C LEU A 138 -21.56 -14.83 -24.84
N ALA A 139 -20.32 -14.52 -25.20
CA ALA A 139 -19.49 -15.37 -26.03
C ALA A 139 -18.51 -16.18 -25.14
N TYR A 140 -18.59 -17.51 -25.26
CA TYR A 140 -17.59 -18.40 -24.68
C TYR A 140 -16.36 -18.47 -25.60
N ARG A 141 -15.18 -18.17 -25.08
CA ARG A 141 -13.91 -18.41 -25.76
C ARG A 141 -13.34 -19.74 -25.26
N PRO A 142 -13.30 -20.79 -26.08
CA PRO A 142 -12.62 -22.01 -25.68
C PRO A 142 -11.13 -21.71 -25.44
N PRO A 143 -10.47 -22.43 -24.51
CA PRO A 143 -9.02 -22.39 -24.37
C PRO A 143 -8.36 -22.68 -25.73
N ALA A 144 -7.21 -22.06 -25.99
CA ALA A 144 -6.41 -22.44 -27.15
C ALA A 144 -6.07 -23.93 -27.07
N GLU A 145 -6.04 -24.62 -28.24
CA GLU A 145 -5.69 -26.05 -28.28
C GLU A 145 -4.31 -26.23 -27.62
N GLY A 146 -4.27 -27.07 -26.56
CA GLY A 146 -3.05 -27.27 -25.74
C GLY A 146 -2.90 -26.38 -24.52
N ALA A 147 -3.81 -25.41 -24.28
CA ALA A 147 -3.81 -24.68 -23.02
C ALA A 147 -4.28 -25.60 -21.89
N GLN A 148 -3.37 -26.03 -21.04
CA GLN A 148 -3.74 -26.73 -19.81
C GLN A 148 -4.58 -25.79 -18.94
N LEU A 149 -5.80 -26.20 -18.62
CA LEU A 149 -6.65 -25.55 -17.60
C LEU A 149 -5.86 -25.60 -16.29
N ALA A 150 -5.28 -24.48 -15.90
CA ALA A 150 -4.46 -24.28 -14.72
C ALA A 150 -3.33 -25.33 -14.53
N ALA A 151 -2.09 -24.90 -14.53
CA ALA A 151 -0.98 -25.78 -14.13
C ALA A 151 -1.30 -26.32 -12.72
N SER A 152 -1.36 -27.65 -12.58
CA SER A 152 -1.52 -28.27 -11.27
C SER A 152 -0.31 -27.87 -10.40
N PRO A 153 -0.50 -27.52 -9.13
CA PRO A 153 0.61 -27.27 -8.20
C PRO A 153 1.67 -28.39 -8.19
N ALA A 154 1.29 -29.60 -8.52
CA ALA A 154 2.19 -30.76 -8.64
C ALA A 154 3.24 -30.67 -9.76
N SER A 155 3.13 -29.70 -10.68
CA SER A 155 4.07 -29.48 -11.80
C SER A 155 4.96 -28.25 -11.63
N ASP A 156 4.89 -27.54 -10.49
CA ASP A 156 5.74 -26.37 -10.26
C ASP A 156 7.19 -26.79 -9.93
N PRO A 157 8.16 -26.57 -10.85
CA PRO A 157 9.56 -26.93 -10.64
C PRO A 157 10.23 -26.11 -9.54
N TRP A 158 9.65 -24.99 -9.16
CA TRP A 158 10.14 -24.10 -8.10
C TRP A 158 9.56 -24.41 -6.72
N ASN A 159 8.62 -25.36 -6.63
CA ASN A 159 7.97 -25.77 -5.37
C ASN A 159 7.47 -24.56 -4.56
N PHE A 160 6.75 -23.65 -5.22
CA PHE A 160 6.19 -22.40 -4.68
C PHE A 160 7.23 -21.35 -4.24
N TRP A 161 8.50 -21.50 -4.55
CA TRP A 161 9.49 -20.45 -4.33
C TRP A 161 9.38 -19.37 -5.38
N THR A 162 9.40 -18.12 -4.92
CA THR A 162 9.52 -16.92 -5.75
C THR A 162 10.71 -16.10 -5.31
N PHE A 163 11.46 -15.59 -6.29
CA PHE A 163 12.65 -14.81 -6.03
C PHE A 163 12.49 -13.43 -6.66
N ARG A 164 12.96 -12.40 -5.95
CA ARG A 164 12.93 -11.02 -6.46
C ARG A 164 14.27 -10.36 -6.15
N ILE A 165 14.84 -9.70 -7.13
CA ILE A 165 16.06 -8.90 -6.99
C ILE A 165 15.70 -7.48 -7.45
N ARG A 166 16.03 -6.49 -6.62
CA ARG A 166 15.86 -5.07 -6.92
C ARG A 166 17.17 -4.34 -6.70
N ALA A 167 17.45 -3.36 -7.56
CA ALA A 167 18.50 -2.39 -7.37
C ALA A 167 17.96 -1.03 -7.82
N GLY A 168 18.26 0.01 -7.07
CA GLY A 168 17.81 1.36 -7.35
C GLY A 168 18.81 2.39 -6.89
N GLY A 169 18.72 3.61 -7.42
CA GLY A 169 19.55 4.71 -7.01
C GLY A 169 18.84 6.05 -7.21
N TYR A 170 19.12 6.97 -6.33
CA TYR A 170 18.68 8.35 -6.41
C TYR A 170 19.90 9.27 -6.38
N PHE A 171 19.96 10.19 -7.33
CA PHE A 171 21.05 11.16 -7.45
C PHE A 171 20.43 12.53 -7.64
N SER A 172 20.81 13.47 -6.81
CA SER A 172 20.45 14.88 -6.95
C SER A 172 21.68 15.73 -6.70
N GLY A 173 21.73 16.88 -7.35
CA GLY A 173 22.85 17.81 -7.15
C GLY A 173 22.49 19.22 -7.58
N GLU A 174 22.97 20.16 -6.81
CA GLU A 174 22.96 21.57 -7.08
C GLU A 174 24.32 22.16 -6.69
N ARG A 175 24.50 23.48 -6.79
CA ARG A 175 25.78 24.11 -6.58
C ARG A 175 26.39 23.91 -5.18
N GLN A 176 25.53 23.82 -4.15
CA GLN A 176 25.96 23.76 -2.74
C GLN A 176 25.63 22.46 -2.05
N GLN A 177 24.85 21.59 -2.72
CA GLN A 177 24.44 20.33 -2.13
C GLN A 177 24.42 19.21 -3.17
N SER A 178 24.86 18.05 -2.78
CA SER A 178 24.63 16.83 -3.55
C SER A 178 24.16 15.69 -2.65
N SER A 179 23.29 14.84 -3.20
CA SER A 179 22.81 13.64 -2.51
C SER A 179 22.87 12.44 -3.45
N ARG A 180 23.37 11.33 -2.96
CA ARG A 180 23.43 10.06 -3.65
C ARG A 180 22.93 8.99 -2.71
N SER A 181 22.00 8.17 -3.18
CA SER A 181 21.51 7.02 -2.44
C SER A 181 21.46 5.81 -3.38
N LEU A 182 21.97 4.68 -2.92
CA LEU A 182 21.89 3.39 -3.59
C LEU A 182 21.15 2.42 -2.68
N ASN A 183 20.21 1.68 -3.23
CA ASN A 183 19.49 0.66 -2.50
C ASN A 183 19.40 -0.63 -3.30
N GLY A 184 19.38 -1.74 -2.61
CA GLY A 184 19.24 -3.05 -3.20
C GLY A 184 18.47 -3.98 -2.29
N SER A 185 17.76 -4.94 -2.87
CA SER A 185 17.12 -6.00 -2.11
C SER A 185 17.09 -7.31 -2.89
N VAL A 186 17.17 -8.39 -2.14
CA VAL A 186 16.94 -9.76 -2.63
C VAL A 186 15.92 -10.39 -1.71
N SER A 187 14.87 -10.99 -2.26
CA SER A 187 13.91 -11.75 -1.47
C SER A 187 13.64 -13.11 -2.08
N ALA A 188 13.38 -14.10 -1.22
CA ALA A 188 12.95 -15.43 -1.58
C ALA A 188 11.77 -15.82 -0.68
N ASN A 189 10.62 -16.04 -1.30
CA ASN A 189 9.38 -16.32 -0.59
C ASN A 189 8.83 -17.66 -1.04
N ARG A 190 8.33 -18.44 -0.08
CA ARG A 190 7.59 -19.68 -0.32
C ARG A 190 6.31 -19.65 0.49
N THR A 191 5.18 -19.71 -0.17
CA THR A 191 3.87 -19.70 0.49
C THR A 191 3.02 -20.84 -0.03
N THR A 192 2.59 -21.68 0.90
CA THR A 192 1.60 -22.75 0.72
C THR A 192 0.53 -22.60 1.78
N ASP A 193 -0.55 -23.37 1.70
CA ASP A 193 -1.61 -23.34 2.73
C ASP A 193 -1.09 -23.68 4.13
N ALA A 194 -0.08 -24.56 4.23
CA ALA A 194 0.45 -25.04 5.50
C ALA A 194 1.69 -24.29 6.00
N LEU A 195 2.49 -23.72 5.07
CA LEU A 195 3.81 -23.18 5.41
C LEU A 195 4.10 -21.92 4.61
N LYS A 196 4.53 -20.86 5.31
CA LYS A 196 5.07 -19.64 4.74
C LYS A 196 6.50 -19.45 5.20
N ILE A 197 7.40 -19.16 4.25
CA ILE A 197 8.80 -18.80 4.51
C ILE A 197 9.09 -17.52 3.73
N GLU A 198 9.62 -16.52 4.39
CA GLU A 198 10.07 -15.26 3.78
C GLU A 198 11.53 -15.03 4.18
N LEU A 199 12.37 -14.86 3.17
CA LEU A 199 13.77 -14.46 3.31
C LEU A 199 13.95 -13.12 2.63
N GLY A 200 14.56 -12.16 3.29
CA GLY A 200 14.84 -10.83 2.77
C GLY A 200 16.27 -10.42 3.06
N LEU A 201 16.93 -9.82 2.07
CA LEU A 201 18.16 -9.07 2.24
C LEU A 201 17.91 -7.67 1.71
N TYR A 202 18.24 -6.67 2.48
CA TYR A 202 18.09 -5.28 2.10
C TYR A 202 19.36 -4.50 2.42
N GLY A 203 19.74 -3.58 1.54
CA GLY A 203 20.85 -2.67 1.74
C GLY A 203 20.54 -1.28 1.21
N ASN A 204 20.92 -0.27 1.98
CA ASN A 204 20.89 1.13 1.58
C ASN A 204 22.20 1.79 1.98
N ALA A 205 22.79 2.56 1.05
CA ALA A 205 23.94 3.42 1.32
C ALA A 205 23.65 4.81 0.74
N SER A 206 23.75 5.83 1.57
CA SER A 206 23.51 7.22 1.17
C SER A 206 24.70 8.11 1.55
N ARG A 207 24.98 9.09 0.69
CA ARG A 207 26.00 10.13 0.92
C ARG A 207 25.41 11.48 0.55
N GLY A 208 25.46 12.41 1.50
CA GLY A 208 25.17 13.81 1.29
C GLY A 208 26.45 14.65 1.42
N ALA A 209 26.66 15.61 0.52
CA ALA A 209 27.75 16.56 0.59
C ALA A 209 27.17 17.97 0.53
N PHE A 210 27.65 18.83 1.42
CA PHE A 210 27.18 20.21 1.58
C PHE A 210 28.39 21.16 1.59
N THR A 211 28.36 22.17 0.74
CA THR A 211 29.37 23.25 0.76
C THR A 211 28.91 24.32 1.76
N LEU A 212 29.68 24.52 2.80
CA LEU A 212 29.42 25.52 3.86
C LEU A 212 29.79 26.92 3.40
N SER A 213 29.41 27.93 4.19
CA SER A 213 29.63 29.35 3.89
C SER A 213 31.10 29.73 3.81
N ASP A 214 32.00 29.02 4.49
CA ASP A 214 33.45 29.17 4.47
C ASP A 214 34.14 28.40 3.33
N SER A 215 33.34 27.81 2.41
CA SER A 215 33.78 26.95 1.30
C SER A 215 34.35 25.59 1.74
N SER A 216 34.23 25.23 3.00
CA SER A 216 34.49 23.84 3.44
C SER A 216 33.37 22.90 2.98
N GLU A 217 33.67 21.61 2.84
CA GLU A 217 32.70 20.58 2.48
C GLU A 217 32.40 19.73 3.70
N TYR A 218 31.13 19.63 4.06
CA TYR A 218 30.63 18.65 5.02
C TYR A 218 30.07 17.44 4.30
N VAL A 219 30.63 16.26 4.60
CA VAL A 219 30.19 14.98 4.01
C VAL A 219 29.55 14.11 5.08
N SER A 220 28.34 13.68 4.81
CA SER A 220 27.62 12.76 5.67
C SER A 220 27.33 11.45 4.92
N THR A 221 27.64 10.34 5.54
CA THR A 221 27.32 8.99 5.04
C THR A 221 26.35 8.29 5.99
N SER A 222 25.47 7.50 5.44
CA SER A 222 24.55 6.64 6.21
C SER A 222 24.40 5.30 5.50
N GLU A 223 24.57 4.24 6.24
CA GLU A 223 24.46 2.87 5.74
C GLU A 223 23.50 2.08 6.62
N SER A 224 22.67 1.26 5.98
CA SER A 224 21.82 0.29 6.65
C SER A 224 21.71 -1.00 5.84
N TYR A 225 21.83 -2.12 6.53
CA TYR A 225 21.69 -3.45 5.95
C TYR A 225 20.82 -4.28 6.86
N SER A 226 19.94 -5.10 6.28
CA SER A 226 19.18 -6.09 7.03
C SER A 226 19.12 -7.43 6.31
N ALA A 227 19.05 -8.47 7.09
CA ALA A 227 18.75 -9.83 6.66
C ALA A 227 17.62 -10.36 7.54
N ASP A 228 16.50 -10.75 6.93
CA ASP A 228 15.28 -11.13 7.64
C ASP A 228 14.85 -12.55 7.25
N LEU A 229 14.41 -13.32 8.24
CA LEU A 229 13.78 -14.63 8.08
C LEU A 229 12.47 -14.66 8.86
N LEU A 230 11.39 -15.01 8.19
CA LEU A 230 10.11 -15.38 8.81
C LEU A 230 9.74 -16.79 8.38
N THR A 231 9.36 -17.63 9.35
CA THR A 231 8.80 -18.94 9.08
C THR A 231 7.50 -19.09 9.86
N VAL A 232 6.41 -19.49 9.17
CA VAL A 232 5.07 -19.60 9.76
C VAL A 232 4.42 -20.90 9.33
N TRP A 233 3.92 -21.67 10.30
CA TRP A 233 3.07 -22.85 10.12
C TRP A 233 1.63 -22.49 10.42
N SER A 234 0.73 -22.79 9.49
CA SER A 234 -0.72 -22.65 9.67
C SER A 234 -1.23 -23.78 10.56
N LEU A 235 -1.91 -23.45 11.66
CA LEU A 235 -2.51 -24.41 12.59
C LEU A 235 -4.05 -24.45 12.47
N GLY A 236 -4.59 -23.89 11.39
CA GLY A 236 -6.03 -23.80 11.08
C GLY A 236 -6.43 -22.40 10.66
N ASP A 237 -7.71 -22.09 10.71
CA ASP A 237 -8.27 -20.85 10.16
C ASP A 237 -7.92 -19.60 10.98
N HIS A 238 -7.47 -19.76 12.22
CA HIS A 238 -7.23 -18.65 13.14
C HIS A 238 -5.84 -18.64 13.78
N TRP A 239 -5.15 -19.76 13.85
CA TRP A 239 -3.89 -19.88 14.57
C TRP A 239 -2.71 -20.10 13.64
N SER A 240 -1.62 -19.45 13.95
CA SER A 240 -0.31 -19.67 13.32
C SER A 240 0.79 -19.74 14.37
N LEU A 241 1.73 -20.64 14.17
CA LEU A 241 2.96 -20.74 14.95
C LEU A 241 4.13 -20.42 14.03
N GLY A 242 5.09 -19.65 14.52
CA GLY A 242 6.22 -19.26 13.69
C GLY A 242 7.44 -18.88 14.46
N GLY A 243 8.41 -18.34 13.75
CA GLY A 243 9.61 -17.74 14.29
C GLY A 243 10.16 -16.69 13.36
N THR A 244 10.82 -15.71 13.95
CA THR A 244 11.52 -14.64 13.26
C THR A 244 12.99 -14.68 13.60
N ALA A 245 13.84 -14.35 12.63
CA ALA A 245 15.24 -14.02 12.88
C ALA A 245 15.60 -12.82 11.99
N SER A 246 16.32 -11.86 12.54
CA SER A 246 16.91 -10.78 11.74
C SER A 246 18.33 -10.47 12.17
N ALA A 247 19.10 -9.93 11.21
CA ALA A 247 20.43 -9.38 11.44
C ALA A 247 20.46 -7.99 10.80
N ASP A 248 20.74 -6.96 11.61
CA ASP A 248 20.62 -5.57 11.22
C ASP A 248 21.92 -4.81 11.47
N ARG A 249 22.25 -3.87 10.57
CA ARG A 249 23.28 -2.85 10.75
C ARG A 249 22.70 -1.49 10.43
N SER A 250 23.05 -0.47 11.23
CA SER A 250 22.59 0.91 10.97
C SER A 250 23.51 1.93 11.62
N THR A 251 24.21 2.72 10.82
CA THR A 251 25.03 3.84 11.32
C THR A 251 24.17 4.90 12.02
N TYR A 252 22.91 5.07 11.59
CA TYR A 252 21.96 5.96 12.25
C TYR A 252 21.69 5.58 13.70
N SER A 253 21.61 4.28 13.99
CA SER A 253 21.24 3.74 15.30
C SER A 253 22.44 3.30 16.13
N ASN A 254 23.66 3.67 15.75
CA ASN A 254 24.89 3.22 16.41
C ASN A 254 25.02 1.68 16.47
N LEU A 255 24.51 0.98 15.46
CA LEU A 255 24.44 -0.47 15.46
C LEU A 255 25.32 -1.05 14.36
N ASP A 256 26.44 -1.67 14.76
CA ASP A 256 27.32 -2.41 13.85
C ASP A 256 26.73 -3.77 13.50
N LEU A 257 26.17 -4.47 14.49
CA LEU A 257 25.42 -5.71 14.28
C LEU A 257 24.36 -5.92 15.37
N GLY A 258 23.10 -6.00 14.95
CA GLY A 258 22.00 -6.47 15.79
C GLY A 258 21.53 -7.84 15.33
N ILE A 259 21.35 -8.80 16.22
CA ILE A 259 20.75 -10.10 15.90
C ILE A 259 19.55 -10.30 16.80
N PHE A 260 18.41 -10.58 16.20
CA PHE A 260 17.14 -10.78 16.89
C PHE A 260 16.54 -12.11 16.41
N ALA A 261 16.21 -12.99 17.33
CA ALA A 261 15.61 -14.27 16.96
C ALA A 261 14.68 -14.79 18.06
N GLY A 262 13.58 -15.40 17.65
CA GLY A 262 12.68 -16.04 18.59
C GLY A 262 11.41 -16.61 17.98
N PRO A 263 10.68 -17.45 18.73
CA PRO A 263 9.38 -17.97 18.35
C PRO A 263 8.28 -16.92 18.46
N ALA A 264 7.24 -17.11 17.67
CA ALA A 264 6.05 -16.28 17.68
C ALA A 264 4.79 -17.13 17.49
N ILE A 265 3.69 -16.69 18.10
CA ILE A 265 2.34 -17.22 17.90
C ILE A 265 1.41 -16.10 17.49
N GLU A 266 0.56 -16.37 16.52
CA GLU A 266 -0.45 -15.40 16.04
C GLU A 266 -1.84 -16.02 16.11
N TYR A 267 -2.80 -15.20 16.49
CA TYR A 267 -4.23 -15.48 16.40
C TYR A 267 -4.92 -14.41 15.54
N ASP A 268 -5.61 -14.82 14.48
CA ASP A 268 -6.50 -13.95 13.72
C ASP A 268 -7.94 -14.11 14.23
N ILE A 269 -8.56 -13.01 14.63
CA ILE A 269 -9.95 -12.99 15.13
C ILE A 269 -10.92 -13.36 14.01
N PHE A 270 -10.60 -13.01 12.76
CA PHE A 270 -11.34 -13.42 11.57
C PHE A 270 -10.63 -14.60 10.90
N PRO A 271 -11.36 -15.52 10.26
CA PRO A 271 -10.72 -16.58 9.48
C PRO A 271 -9.81 -16.01 8.38
N TYR A 272 -8.63 -16.60 8.16
CA TYR A 272 -7.68 -16.16 7.13
C TYR A 272 -8.30 -16.05 5.73
N GLY A 273 -9.32 -16.84 5.41
CA GLY A 273 -10.08 -16.74 4.16
C GLY A 273 -10.83 -15.42 3.95
N GLU A 274 -10.99 -14.59 4.99
CA GLU A 274 -11.62 -13.27 4.93
C GLU A 274 -10.60 -12.11 4.90
N SER A 275 -9.30 -12.41 4.92
CA SER A 275 -8.20 -11.45 5.06
C SER A 275 -8.17 -10.35 3.99
N THR A 276 -8.73 -10.58 2.80
CA THR A 276 -8.89 -9.57 1.75
C THR A 276 -9.84 -8.43 2.11
N ARG A 277 -10.75 -8.67 3.08
CA ARG A 277 -11.76 -7.69 3.49
C ARG A 277 -11.62 -7.26 4.94
N LYS A 278 -11.23 -8.17 5.82
CA LYS A 278 -11.06 -7.91 7.24
C LYS A 278 -10.02 -8.86 7.82
N LYS A 279 -9.11 -8.30 8.57
CA LYS A 279 -8.05 -8.98 9.28
C LYS A 279 -7.85 -8.27 10.63
N LEU A 280 -7.77 -9.03 11.71
CA LEU A 280 -7.48 -8.51 13.04
C LEU A 280 -6.63 -9.55 13.79
N THR A 281 -5.32 -9.35 13.76
CA THR A 281 -4.34 -10.29 14.31
C THR A 281 -3.81 -9.82 15.65
N VAL A 282 -3.53 -10.77 16.52
CA VAL A 282 -2.79 -10.60 17.75
C VAL A 282 -1.61 -11.55 17.71
N MET A 283 -0.40 -11.02 17.63
CA MET A 283 0.84 -11.77 17.58
C MET A 283 1.65 -11.53 18.86
N TYR A 284 2.16 -12.59 19.45
CA TYR A 284 3.08 -12.53 20.58
C TYR A 284 4.37 -13.27 20.24
N SER A 285 5.51 -12.62 20.50
CA SER A 285 6.83 -13.22 20.31
C SER A 285 7.70 -13.03 21.56
N VAL A 286 8.64 -13.97 21.75
CA VAL A 286 9.72 -13.87 22.72
C VAL A 286 11.02 -13.99 21.94
N GLU A 287 11.89 -13.01 22.09
CA GLU A 287 13.08 -12.87 21.26
C GLU A 287 14.33 -12.70 22.14
N LEU A 288 15.43 -13.26 21.68
CA LEU A 288 16.75 -12.90 22.14
C LEU A 288 17.33 -11.83 21.22
N ALA A 289 17.72 -10.70 21.80
CA ALA A 289 18.28 -9.56 21.08
C ALA A 289 19.76 -9.40 21.47
N TYR A 290 20.66 -9.57 20.50
CA TYR A 290 22.07 -9.26 20.61
C TYR A 290 22.39 -7.96 19.91
N PHE A 291 23.17 -7.10 20.54
CA PHE A 291 23.62 -5.82 20.02
C PHE A 291 25.14 -5.74 20.07
N ASN A 292 25.76 -5.35 18.98
CA ASN A 292 27.14 -4.90 18.89
C ASN A 292 27.10 -3.45 18.30
N TYR A 293 27.71 -2.51 18.99
CA TYR A 293 27.63 -1.10 18.67
C TYR A 293 28.87 -0.61 17.92
N GLU A 294 28.71 0.41 17.07
CA GLU A 294 29.83 1.08 16.40
C GLU A 294 30.67 1.89 17.40
N GLU A 295 29.99 2.55 18.36
CA GLU A 295 30.60 3.38 19.39
C GLU A 295 30.10 2.98 20.79
N ILE A 296 30.87 3.29 21.83
CA ILE A 296 30.47 3.08 23.22
C ILE A 296 29.13 3.76 23.49
N THR A 297 28.19 3.03 24.04
CA THR A 297 26.85 3.55 24.34
C THR A 297 26.82 4.40 25.61
N VAL A 298 25.73 5.18 25.78
CA VAL A 298 25.43 5.95 27.01
C VAL A 298 25.43 5.07 28.29
N THR A 299 25.27 3.75 28.13
CA THR A 299 25.39 2.77 29.23
C THR A 299 26.78 2.22 29.38
N GLY A 300 27.79 2.71 28.65
CA GLY A 300 29.19 2.27 28.71
C GLY A 300 29.46 0.91 28.10
N ARG A 301 28.65 0.45 27.16
CA ARG A 301 28.74 -0.88 26.53
C ARG A 301 29.08 -0.79 25.05
N MET A 302 29.87 -1.74 24.55
CA MET A 302 30.14 -2.01 23.16
C MET A 302 29.28 -3.16 22.62
N SER A 303 28.84 -4.06 23.47
CA SER A 303 27.93 -5.15 23.09
C SER A 303 27.12 -5.63 24.29
N GLU A 304 25.96 -6.17 24.01
CA GLU A 304 25.07 -6.74 25.01
C GLU A 304 24.02 -7.69 24.43
N THR A 305 23.52 -8.57 25.26
CA THR A 305 22.42 -9.49 24.92
C THR A 305 21.27 -9.24 25.86
N ARG A 306 20.07 -9.03 25.29
CA ARG A 306 18.86 -8.66 26.04
C ARG A 306 17.67 -9.51 25.60
N PRO A 307 17.11 -10.38 26.44
CA PRO A 307 15.84 -11.02 26.13
C PRO A 307 14.71 -10.01 26.19
N ARG A 308 13.82 -10.08 25.21
CA ARG A 308 12.65 -9.22 25.09
C ARG A 308 11.42 -9.99 24.66
N HIS A 309 10.27 -9.44 24.88
CA HIS A 309 9.02 -9.91 24.28
C HIS A 309 8.32 -8.78 23.52
N ARG A 310 7.47 -9.17 22.58
CA ARG A 310 6.69 -8.25 21.77
C ARG A 310 5.26 -8.73 21.67
N LEU A 311 4.33 -7.82 21.87
CA LEU A 311 2.92 -8.01 21.54
C LEU A 311 2.58 -7.06 20.38
N GLN A 312 2.03 -7.60 19.31
CA GLN A 312 1.59 -6.82 18.16
C GLN A 312 0.13 -7.10 17.86
N ILE A 313 -0.63 -6.03 17.65
CA ILE A 313 -2.02 -6.09 17.18
C ILE A 313 -2.06 -5.41 15.83
N GLY A 314 -2.49 -6.14 14.80
CA GLY A 314 -2.66 -5.64 13.44
C GLY A 314 -4.11 -5.64 13.02
N ALA A 315 -4.58 -4.59 12.36
CA ALA A 315 -5.95 -4.47 11.86
C ALA A 315 -5.97 -4.01 10.41
N GLN A 316 -6.81 -4.64 9.60
CA GLN A 316 -7.14 -4.20 8.26
C GLN A 316 -8.60 -4.52 7.99
N VAL A 317 -9.40 -3.48 7.70
CA VAL A 317 -10.83 -3.62 7.43
C VAL A 317 -11.18 -2.76 6.23
N GLN A 318 -11.72 -3.38 5.18
CA GLN A 318 -12.17 -2.72 3.95
C GLN A 318 -13.67 -2.96 3.79
N GLN A 319 -14.45 -1.88 3.83
CA GLN A 319 -15.91 -1.93 3.84
C GLN A 319 -16.49 -0.80 2.95
N PRO A 320 -17.78 -0.90 2.57
CA PRO A 320 -18.44 0.14 1.78
C PRO A 320 -18.42 1.55 2.41
N TRP A 321 -18.24 1.67 3.72
CA TRP A 321 -18.14 2.96 4.41
C TRP A 321 -16.71 3.54 4.41
N GLY A 322 -15.72 2.75 4.00
CA GLY A 322 -14.31 3.14 3.96
C GLY A 322 -13.37 2.03 4.39
N GLN A 323 -12.18 2.42 4.83
CA GLN A 323 -11.15 1.47 5.27
C GLN A 323 -10.51 1.92 6.58
N ILE A 324 -10.06 0.93 7.34
CA ILE A 324 -9.19 1.10 8.52
C ILE A 324 -8.02 0.14 8.35
N PHE A 325 -6.82 0.61 8.60
CA PHE A 325 -5.63 -0.24 8.67
C PHE A 325 -4.66 0.32 9.70
N GLY A 326 -3.87 -0.54 10.30
CA GLY A 326 -2.86 -0.12 11.25
C GLY A 326 -2.35 -1.24 12.14
N SER A 327 -1.40 -0.87 12.97
CA SER A 327 -0.85 -1.77 13.98
C SER A 327 -0.42 -1.01 15.24
N VAL A 328 -0.47 -1.73 16.35
CA VAL A 328 0.14 -1.35 17.62
C VAL A 328 1.11 -2.45 18.00
N SER A 329 2.36 -2.13 18.26
CA SER A 329 3.33 -3.07 18.77
C SER A 329 3.98 -2.55 20.05
N GLY A 330 4.00 -3.37 21.07
CA GLY A 330 4.71 -3.12 22.34
C GLY A 330 5.87 -4.09 22.48
N THR A 331 7.09 -3.58 22.60
CA THR A 331 8.30 -4.35 22.91
C THR A 331 8.76 -3.99 24.30
N GLN A 332 9.05 -4.98 25.13
CA GLN A 332 9.54 -4.80 26.49
C GLN A 332 10.71 -5.75 26.76
N TYR A 333 11.72 -5.25 27.45
CA TYR A 333 12.90 -6.03 27.80
C TYR A 333 12.68 -6.72 29.16
N LEU A 334 12.92 -8.03 29.20
CA LEU A 334 12.54 -8.88 30.37
C LEU A 334 13.32 -8.59 31.63
N TYR A 335 14.55 -8.07 31.52
CA TYR A 335 15.40 -7.73 32.67
C TYR A 335 14.98 -6.43 33.36
N ASP A 336 14.32 -5.49 32.63
CA ASP A 336 13.85 -4.21 33.16
C ASP A 336 12.58 -3.77 32.41
N PRO A 337 11.41 -3.90 33.03
CA PRO A 337 10.15 -3.49 32.40
C PRO A 337 10.02 -1.99 32.09
N SER A 338 10.86 -1.15 32.69
CA SER A 338 10.89 0.28 32.37
C SER A 338 11.49 0.54 30.99
N VAL A 339 12.33 -0.38 30.48
CA VAL A 339 12.90 -0.33 29.14
C VAL A 339 11.93 -0.98 28.16
N HIS A 340 11.19 -0.12 27.46
CA HIS A 340 10.14 -0.55 26.53
C HIS A 340 9.98 0.43 25.38
N ARG A 341 9.31 -0.06 24.33
CA ARG A 341 8.93 0.74 23.18
C ARG A 341 7.50 0.39 22.76
N ILE A 342 6.71 1.39 22.44
CA ILE A 342 5.38 1.21 21.86
C ILE A 342 5.36 1.98 20.54
N ASP A 343 5.14 1.27 19.43
CA ASP A 343 4.97 1.86 18.12
C ASP A 343 3.53 1.66 17.69
N THR A 344 2.92 2.74 17.21
CA THR A 344 1.56 2.73 16.69
C THR A 344 1.55 3.40 15.33
N PHE A 345 0.85 2.79 14.42
CA PHE A 345 0.61 3.29 13.09
C PHE A 345 -0.84 3.00 12.73
N ALA A 346 -1.57 3.99 12.24
CA ALA A 346 -2.95 3.80 11.82
C ALA A 346 -3.33 4.76 10.70
N GLY A 347 -4.15 4.26 9.81
CA GLY A 347 -4.80 5.05 8.78
C GLY A 347 -6.27 4.66 8.67
N PHE A 348 -7.11 5.63 8.41
CA PHE A 348 -8.51 5.40 8.13
C PHE A 348 -9.07 6.40 7.12
N THR A 349 -9.97 5.89 6.28
CA THR A 349 -10.77 6.65 5.34
C THR A 349 -12.23 6.41 5.68
N PHE A 350 -12.98 7.46 6.01
CA PHE A 350 -14.40 7.37 6.30
C PHE A 350 -15.22 8.19 5.32
N ARG A 351 -16.22 7.56 4.70
CA ARG A 351 -17.28 8.22 3.94
C ARG A 351 -18.40 8.60 4.88
N ILE A 352 -18.34 9.84 5.42
CA ILE A 352 -19.25 10.32 6.48
C ILE A 352 -20.67 10.45 5.94
N PHE A 353 -20.83 11.16 4.82
CA PHE A 353 -22.07 11.26 4.08
C PHE A 353 -21.79 11.48 2.59
N ARG A 354 -22.83 11.68 1.77
CA ARG A 354 -22.70 11.81 0.33
C ARG A 354 -21.65 12.86 -0.05
N GLY A 355 -20.61 12.40 -0.72
CA GLY A 355 -19.52 13.24 -1.20
C GLY A 355 -18.54 13.71 -0.14
N LEU A 356 -18.79 13.53 1.17
CA LEU A 356 -17.86 13.90 2.24
C LEU A 356 -17.04 12.70 2.70
N GLU A 357 -15.74 12.83 2.58
CA GLU A 357 -14.75 11.82 2.95
C GLU A 357 -13.70 12.43 3.87
N LEU A 358 -13.40 11.74 4.96
CA LEU A 358 -12.33 12.07 5.90
C LEU A 358 -11.24 11.00 5.77
N ASN A 359 -10.01 11.45 5.54
CA ASN A 359 -8.82 10.62 5.59
C ASN A 359 -7.95 11.09 6.76
N VAL A 360 -7.53 10.16 7.58
CA VAL A 360 -6.55 10.41 8.65
C VAL A 360 -5.50 9.31 8.62
N PHE A 361 -4.28 9.71 8.75
CA PHE A 361 -3.13 8.85 8.81
C PHE A 361 -2.19 9.36 9.89
N GLY A 362 -1.65 8.48 10.72
CA GLY A 362 -0.73 8.89 11.74
C GLY A 362 0.12 7.76 12.30
N SER A 363 1.20 8.17 12.91
CA SER A 363 2.08 7.29 13.68
C SER A 363 2.39 7.94 15.03
N PHE A 364 2.58 7.10 16.03
CA PHE A 364 3.04 7.49 17.35
C PHE A 364 4.01 6.43 17.87
N ALA A 365 5.11 6.86 18.43
CA ALA A 365 6.07 6.01 19.11
C ALA A 365 6.35 6.55 20.51
N ARG A 366 6.22 5.72 21.54
CA ARG A 366 6.76 5.95 22.87
C ARG A 366 8.08 5.19 22.99
N ILE A 367 9.15 5.90 23.30
CA ILE A 367 10.52 5.40 23.18
C ILE A 367 11.19 5.46 24.56
N LYS A 368 11.47 4.30 25.14
CA LYS A 368 12.18 4.15 26.42
C LYS A 368 13.25 3.05 26.32
N ASP A 369 13.74 2.80 25.12
CA ASP A 369 14.70 1.74 24.79
C ASP A 369 15.97 2.27 24.08
N GLN A 370 16.30 3.56 24.29
CA GLN A 370 17.45 4.20 23.63
C GLN A 370 18.79 4.00 24.38
N PHE A 371 19.02 2.80 24.91
CA PHE A 371 20.28 2.44 25.58
C PHE A 371 21.47 2.31 24.60
N GLY A 372 21.22 2.18 23.30
CA GLY A 372 22.23 2.07 22.24
C GLY A 372 22.76 3.40 21.70
N LEU A 373 22.30 4.55 22.21
CA LEU A 373 22.82 5.84 21.78
C LEU A 373 24.32 5.98 22.12
N PRO A 374 25.15 6.63 21.27
CA PRO A 374 26.55 6.84 21.53
C PRO A 374 26.75 7.73 22.79
N ALA A 375 27.79 7.44 23.57
CA ALA A 375 28.14 8.18 24.80
C ALA A 375 28.74 9.56 24.47
N GLU A 376 29.43 9.69 23.34
CA GLU A 376 29.95 10.97 22.86
C GLU A 376 28.82 11.82 22.28
N GLY A 377 28.78 13.10 22.66
CA GLY A 377 27.76 14.03 22.17
C GLY A 377 27.85 14.21 20.65
N LEU A 378 26.71 14.46 20.02
CA LEU A 378 26.61 14.70 18.60
C LEU A 378 27.07 16.14 18.26
N SER A 379 27.68 16.34 17.10
CA SER A 379 27.98 17.67 16.60
C SER A 379 26.69 18.41 16.19
N ASP A 380 26.75 19.75 16.15
CA ASP A 380 25.58 20.55 15.72
C ASP A 380 25.11 20.18 14.30
N GLU A 381 26.05 19.83 13.41
CA GLU A 381 25.77 19.40 12.05
C GLU A 381 25.04 18.06 12.01
N GLU A 382 25.43 17.09 12.85
CA GLU A 382 24.76 15.78 12.94
C GLU A 382 23.34 15.92 13.50
N ILE A 383 23.16 16.83 14.48
CA ILE A 383 21.83 17.14 15.04
C ILE A 383 20.94 17.79 13.97
N LEU A 384 21.40 18.83 13.30
CA LEU A 384 20.63 19.57 12.29
C LEU A 384 20.27 18.71 11.09
N LEU A 385 21.19 17.86 10.66
CA LEU A 385 20.97 16.97 9.52
C LEU A 385 20.25 15.66 9.89
N GLN A 386 19.93 15.46 11.15
CA GLN A 386 19.27 14.24 11.67
C GLN A 386 19.97 12.94 11.22
N ARG A 387 21.29 12.93 11.25
CA ARG A 387 22.10 11.82 10.73
C ARG A 387 22.29 10.68 11.73
N ARG A 388 22.05 10.96 13.01
CA ARG A 388 22.07 9.98 14.10
C ARG A 388 20.80 10.07 14.93
N ALA A 389 20.46 8.98 15.61
CA ALA A 389 19.33 8.93 16.52
C ALA A 389 19.56 9.87 17.72
N LEU A 390 18.60 10.76 17.94
CA LEU A 390 18.59 11.67 19.09
C LEU A 390 17.82 11.06 20.25
N GLU A 391 18.18 11.40 21.46
CA GLU A 391 17.40 11.05 22.63
C GLU A 391 16.02 11.69 22.55
N THR A 392 14.98 10.86 22.69
CA THR A 392 13.59 11.29 22.66
C THR A 392 12.70 10.31 23.40
N ASP A 393 11.72 10.83 24.13
CA ASP A 393 10.71 10.00 24.82
C ASP A 393 9.57 9.59 23.91
N TYR A 394 9.31 10.34 22.86
CA TYR A 394 8.23 10.06 21.91
C TYR A 394 8.49 10.71 20.54
N ARG A 395 7.82 10.16 19.56
CA ARG A 395 7.73 10.72 18.20
C ARG A 395 6.32 10.52 17.68
N TYR A 396 5.77 11.51 16.99
CA TYR A 396 4.48 11.37 16.31
C TYR A 396 4.48 12.09 14.98
N SER A 397 3.63 11.61 14.10
CA SER A 397 3.25 12.32 12.88
C SER A 397 1.77 12.08 12.61
N THR A 398 1.08 13.09 12.11
CA THR A 398 -0.34 12.99 11.75
C THR A 398 -0.61 13.80 10.49
N ASN A 399 -1.30 13.19 9.56
CA ASN A 399 -1.83 13.84 8.38
C ASN A 399 -3.34 13.61 8.34
N PHE A 400 -4.11 14.64 8.06
CA PHE A 400 -5.55 14.51 7.86
C PHE A 400 -5.98 15.32 6.64
N SER A 401 -6.99 14.83 5.95
CA SER A 401 -7.65 15.56 4.87
C SER A 401 -9.15 15.33 4.89
N LEU A 402 -9.90 16.40 4.64
CA LEU A 402 -11.33 16.37 4.48
C LEU A 402 -11.65 16.77 3.05
N SER A 403 -12.32 15.90 2.32
CA SER A 403 -12.70 16.11 0.92
C SER A 403 -14.22 16.12 0.79
N TYR A 404 -14.75 17.17 0.18
CA TYR A 404 -16.18 17.24 -0.14
C TYR A 404 -16.40 17.39 -1.64
N ARG A 405 -17.02 16.37 -2.25
CA ARG A 405 -17.37 16.33 -3.67
C ARG A 405 -18.87 16.47 -3.82
N PHE A 406 -19.28 17.50 -4.56
CA PHE A 406 -20.69 17.77 -4.85
C PHE A 406 -20.92 18.07 -6.33
N GLY A 407 -22.17 18.13 -6.78
CA GLY A 407 -22.55 18.39 -8.17
C GLY A 407 -23.15 17.18 -8.86
N SER A 408 -22.84 16.96 -10.15
CA SER A 408 -23.43 15.88 -10.92
C SER A 408 -23.18 14.51 -10.29
N LYS A 409 -24.21 13.68 -10.20
CA LYS A 409 -24.13 12.29 -9.77
C LYS A 409 -23.50 11.35 -10.80
N PHE A 410 -23.48 11.78 -12.08
CA PHE A 410 -22.97 10.97 -13.17
C PHE A 410 -21.48 11.18 -13.39
N ALA A 411 -20.79 10.12 -13.78
CA ALA A 411 -19.37 10.06 -14.03
C ALA A 411 -19.02 9.29 -15.33
N ASN A 412 -19.93 9.28 -16.32
CA ASN A 412 -19.81 8.43 -17.51
C ASN A 412 -18.79 8.96 -18.55
N VAL A 413 -18.52 10.27 -18.57
CA VAL A 413 -17.71 10.88 -19.63
C VAL A 413 -16.24 10.89 -19.25
N VAL A 414 -15.40 10.30 -20.10
CA VAL A 414 -13.93 10.39 -20.02
C VAL A 414 -13.46 11.36 -21.10
N ASN A 415 -12.86 12.47 -20.69
CA ASN A 415 -12.27 13.45 -21.61
C ASN A 415 -10.85 13.78 -21.17
N PRO A 416 -9.82 13.13 -21.75
CA PRO A 416 -8.42 13.36 -21.40
C PRO A 416 -7.81 14.60 -22.09
N ARG A 417 -8.60 15.34 -22.89
CA ARG A 417 -8.09 16.50 -23.65
C ARG A 417 -7.67 17.61 -22.70
N MET A 418 -6.48 18.15 -22.91
CA MET A 418 -5.86 19.20 -22.09
C MET A 418 -5.89 18.93 -20.58
N GLY A 419 -6.27 17.73 -20.17
CA GLY A 419 -5.98 17.23 -18.85
C GLY A 419 -4.47 17.12 -18.78
N GLY A 420 -3.83 18.12 -18.18
CA GLY A 420 -2.40 18.07 -17.95
C GLY A 420 -2.12 16.74 -17.28
N GLY A 421 -1.35 15.90 -17.95
CA GLY A 421 -0.89 14.67 -17.34
C GLY A 421 -0.20 15.05 -16.03
N SER A 422 -0.90 14.92 -14.93
CA SER A 422 -0.23 14.73 -13.68
C SER A 422 0.46 13.37 -13.83
N PHE A 423 1.59 13.38 -14.55
CA PHE A 423 2.60 12.41 -14.29
C PHE A 423 3.00 12.65 -12.84
N MET A 424 2.28 12.04 -11.91
CA MET A 424 2.77 11.87 -10.57
C MET A 424 3.95 10.92 -10.71
N ILE A 425 5.12 11.48 -11.00
CA ILE A 425 6.38 10.78 -10.82
C ILE A 425 6.44 10.60 -9.31
N MET A 426 6.00 9.45 -8.82
CA MET A 426 6.32 9.01 -7.47
C MET A 426 7.82 8.71 -7.48
N PHE A 427 8.59 9.63 -6.90
CA PHE A 427 9.98 9.40 -6.53
C PHE A 427 10.04 8.57 -5.25
#